data_ca6850f11a6c3bbe6688df39e77a1713
#
_entry.id   ca6850f11a6c3bbe6688df39e77a1713
#
_cell.length_a   1.000
_cell.length_b   1.000
_cell.length_c   1.000
_cell.angle_alpha   90.00
_cell.angle_beta   90.00
_cell.angle_gamma   90.00
#
_symmetry.space_group_name_H-M   'P 1'
#
loop_
_entity.id
_entity.type
_entity.pdbx_description
1 polymer ?
#
loop_
_entity_poly.entity_id
_entity_poly.type
_entity_poly.pdbx_seq_one_letter_code
_entity_poly.pdbx_strand_id
1 'polypeptide(L)'
;VLFRSFEKFCSMAQDNGYYFFKYCMEQLPKEKKQHIYYILDTDSADYDKMKQYGKHVIPFMSFRHILYSLVANLYIASDSKKHLYTWRAKPNVISNRISKHNILFLQHGVTALKRVHPIFGMKGSSPMTHFTTTSRFEHKIIVENFGYEDGDAPILGFTRWDVLEDTSKPEEKIILAMPTWRSWLEEKSAEEFKASDYYKNYMKLLQSQKLARILKENDVKLIFYIHPKFKDYLSEFNVSGDNIELIPFGTEPLNEIMKKCSMLITDYSSVCWDVCYLDKPVLFYQFDYDMYMQAHGSYLDMEHELFGERYTEYEKLIDGIEEYIHNGFKEKEE
;
A
#
# COMPACT_ATOMS: atom_id res chain seq x y z
N VAL A 1 26.45 -5.03 -13.86
CA VAL A 1 25.04 -5.48 -13.86
C VAL A 1 24.17 -4.24 -14.03
N LEU A 2 23.20 -4.30 -14.96
CA LEU A 2 22.37 -3.18 -15.33
C LEU A 2 21.01 -3.30 -14.60
N PHE A 3 20.76 -2.45 -13.61
CA PHE A 3 19.52 -2.48 -12.84
C PHE A 3 18.50 -1.48 -13.38
N ARG A 4 17.21 -1.87 -13.30
CA ARG A 4 16.06 -0.99 -13.56
C ARG A 4 15.13 -1.04 -12.39
N SER A 5 14.87 0.12 -11.79
CA SER A 5 13.84 0.27 -10.75
C SER A 5 12.62 0.99 -11.32
N PHE A 6 11.44 0.63 -10.86
CA PHE A 6 10.17 1.26 -11.21
C PHE A 6 9.10 0.89 -10.19
N GLU A 7 8.03 1.65 -10.19
CA GLU A 7 6.84 1.42 -9.41
C GLU A 7 5.61 1.34 -10.33
N LYS A 8 4.44 1.28 -9.76
CA LYS A 8 3.16 1.06 -10.42
C LYS A 8 3.01 1.88 -11.71
N PHE A 9 2.97 1.20 -12.85
CA PHE A 9 2.87 1.78 -14.20
C PHE A 9 3.94 2.83 -14.54
N CYS A 10 5.06 2.85 -13.82
CA CYS A 10 6.08 3.88 -13.91
C CYS A 10 5.56 5.31 -13.64
N SER A 11 4.47 5.45 -12.88
CA SER A 11 3.79 6.73 -12.65
C SER A 11 4.11 7.35 -11.29
N MET A 12 4.88 6.66 -10.45
CA MET A 12 5.15 7.07 -9.06
C MET A 12 6.61 6.79 -8.68
N ALA A 13 7.09 7.53 -7.68
CA ALA A 13 8.37 7.33 -7.02
C ALA A 13 8.20 7.57 -5.51
N GLN A 14 7.46 6.70 -4.80
CA GLN A 14 7.04 6.88 -3.41
C GLN A 14 7.08 5.58 -2.58
N ASP A 15 7.39 4.45 -3.20
CA ASP A 15 7.34 3.12 -2.60
C ASP A 15 8.73 2.48 -2.56
N ASN A 16 8.82 1.21 -2.23
CA ASN A 16 10.05 0.45 -2.05
C ASN A 16 11.05 0.58 -3.21
N GLY A 17 10.57 0.65 -4.46
CA GLY A 17 11.41 0.85 -5.63
C GLY A 17 12.16 2.18 -5.61
N TYR A 18 11.49 3.25 -5.19
CA TYR A 18 12.08 4.58 -5.05
C TYR A 18 13.09 4.65 -3.91
N TYR A 19 12.74 4.17 -2.72
CA TYR A 19 13.65 4.24 -1.56
C TYR A 19 14.90 3.39 -1.78
N PHE A 20 14.76 2.21 -2.41
CA PHE A 20 15.91 1.43 -2.84
C PHE A 20 16.80 2.19 -3.86
N PHE A 21 16.19 2.80 -4.88
CA PHE A 21 16.92 3.60 -5.86
C PHE A 21 17.63 4.79 -5.21
N LYS A 22 16.93 5.53 -4.34
CA LYS A 22 17.48 6.66 -3.58
C LYS A 22 18.70 6.23 -2.77
N TYR A 23 18.58 5.17 -1.98
CA TYR A 23 19.70 4.61 -1.22
C TYR A 23 20.90 4.29 -2.13
N CYS A 24 20.67 3.62 -3.25
CA CYS A 24 21.72 3.32 -4.21
C CYS A 24 22.40 4.58 -4.76
N MET A 25 21.63 5.64 -5.04
CA MET A 25 22.17 6.90 -5.55
C MET A 25 22.95 7.68 -4.49
N GLU A 26 22.59 7.57 -3.24
CA GLU A 26 23.24 8.27 -2.13
C GLU A 26 24.47 7.52 -1.62
N GLN A 27 24.37 6.21 -1.41
CA GLN A 27 25.34 5.42 -0.66
C GLN A 27 26.36 4.66 -1.52
N LEU A 28 26.02 4.30 -2.77
CA LEU A 28 26.94 3.50 -3.57
C LEU A 28 28.06 4.35 -4.23
N PRO A 29 29.25 3.77 -4.51
CA PRO A 29 30.31 4.46 -5.25
C PRO A 29 29.92 4.68 -6.73
N LYS A 30 30.54 5.67 -7.38
CA LYS A 30 30.21 6.11 -8.75
C LYS A 30 30.22 4.96 -9.77
N GLU A 31 31.14 4.04 -9.65
CA GLU A 31 31.31 2.88 -10.55
C GLU A 31 30.08 1.95 -10.51
N LYS A 32 29.43 1.84 -9.36
CA LYS A 32 28.19 1.04 -9.21
C LYS A 32 26.97 1.83 -9.66
N LYS A 33 26.88 3.12 -9.32
CA LYS A 33 25.75 4.00 -9.67
C LYS A 33 25.52 4.08 -11.18
N GLN A 34 26.57 4.08 -11.99
CA GLN A 34 26.47 4.26 -13.44
C GLN A 34 25.58 3.23 -14.18
N HIS A 35 25.24 2.13 -13.53
CA HIS A 35 24.42 1.05 -14.07
C HIS A 35 23.01 0.95 -13.48
N ILE A 36 22.62 1.91 -12.65
CA ILE A 36 21.36 1.94 -11.94
C ILE A 36 20.48 3.04 -12.52
N TYR A 37 19.23 2.69 -12.86
CA TYR A 37 18.30 3.64 -13.48
C TYR A 37 16.90 3.46 -12.91
N TYR A 38 16.16 4.55 -12.81
CA TYR A 38 14.75 4.57 -12.44
C TYR A 38 13.92 4.98 -13.67
N ILE A 39 12.83 4.26 -13.92
CA ILE A 39 11.92 4.54 -15.02
C ILE A 39 10.71 5.27 -14.46
N LEU A 40 10.41 6.45 -14.97
CA LEU A 40 9.30 7.27 -14.47
C LEU A 40 8.65 8.03 -15.63
N ASP A 41 7.33 8.14 -15.58
CA ASP A 41 6.56 8.96 -16.51
C ASP A 41 6.85 10.45 -16.28
N THR A 42 7.02 11.19 -17.35
CA THR A 42 7.26 12.65 -17.30
C THR A 42 6.07 13.42 -16.73
N ASP A 43 4.87 12.86 -16.84
CA ASP A 43 3.63 13.46 -16.31
C ASP A 43 3.38 13.10 -14.83
N SER A 44 4.28 12.29 -14.22
CA SER A 44 4.21 11.96 -12.81
C SER A 44 4.42 13.19 -11.93
N ALA A 45 3.59 13.33 -10.89
CA ALA A 45 3.78 14.35 -9.86
C ALA A 45 5.15 14.23 -9.15
N ASP A 46 5.75 13.04 -9.17
CA ASP A 46 7.06 12.78 -8.58
C ASP A 46 8.23 13.11 -9.52
N TYR A 47 7.96 13.48 -10.78
CA TYR A 47 9.02 13.65 -11.78
C TYR A 47 10.00 14.77 -11.40
N ASP A 48 9.50 15.88 -10.86
CA ASP A 48 10.35 17.02 -10.49
C ASP A 48 11.35 16.67 -9.39
N LYS A 49 10.96 15.94 -8.36
CA LYS A 49 11.89 15.49 -7.32
C LYS A 49 12.95 14.52 -7.84
N MET A 50 12.64 13.79 -8.92
CA MET A 50 13.56 12.82 -9.53
C MET A 50 14.58 13.46 -10.48
N LYS A 51 14.35 14.69 -10.95
CA LYS A 51 15.29 15.41 -11.85
C LYS A 51 16.70 15.55 -11.28
N GLN A 52 16.85 15.61 -9.95
CA GLN A 52 18.15 15.66 -9.28
C GLN A 52 19.09 14.50 -9.65
N TYR A 53 18.54 13.35 -10.00
CA TYR A 53 19.32 12.17 -10.40
C TYR A 53 19.73 12.17 -11.88
N GLY A 54 19.33 13.18 -12.64
CA GLY A 54 19.76 13.45 -14.01
C GLY A 54 19.61 12.26 -14.96
N LYS A 55 20.71 11.83 -15.56
CA LYS A 55 20.73 10.71 -16.54
C LYS A 55 20.26 9.36 -15.98
N HIS A 56 20.16 9.21 -14.67
CA HIS A 56 19.71 7.97 -14.01
C HIS A 56 18.19 7.83 -14.00
N VAL A 57 17.45 8.90 -14.31
CA VAL A 57 16.00 8.85 -14.53
C VAL A 57 15.73 8.72 -16.03
N ILE A 58 14.95 7.74 -16.40
CA ILE A 58 14.62 7.44 -17.80
C ILE A 58 13.13 7.71 -17.98
N PRO A 59 12.76 8.60 -18.92
CA PRO A 59 11.36 8.84 -19.27
C PRO A 59 10.66 7.56 -19.74
N PHE A 60 9.51 7.26 -19.15
CA PHE A 60 8.68 6.11 -19.52
C PHE A 60 8.33 6.17 -21.01
N MET A 61 8.28 5.03 -21.67
CA MET A 61 7.99 4.85 -23.10
C MET A 61 8.94 5.59 -24.08
N SER A 62 10.03 6.19 -23.59
CA SER A 62 11.09 6.73 -24.47
C SER A 62 11.86 5.62 -25.20
N PHE A 63 12.52 5.95 -26.30
CA PHE A 63 13.42 5.00 -27.00
C PHE A 63 14.50 4.43 -26.05
N ARG A 64 15.06 5.29 -25.19
CA ARG A 64 16.05 4.88 -24.19
C ARG A 64 15.47 3.89 -23.17
N HIS A 65 14.21 4.10 -22.72
CA HIS A 65 13.52 3.15 -21.86
C HIS A 65 13.40 1.78 -22.52
N ILE A 66 12.90 1.72 -23.75
CA ILE A 66 12.73 0.44 -24.47
C ILE A 66 14.07 -0.27 -24.63
N LEU A 67 15.10 0.44 -25.16
CA LEU A 67 16.42 -0.14 -25.36
C LEU A 67 17.01 -0.69 -24.05
N TYR A 68 16.95 0.11 -22.99
CA TYR A 68 17.52 -0.25 -21.70
C TYR A 68 16.75 -1.40 -21.03
N SER A 69 15.44 -1.46 -21.23
CA SER A 69 14.64 -2.59 -20.74
C SER A 69 14.99 -3.91 -21.44
N LEU A 70 15.32 -3.87 -22.73
CA LEU A 70 15.72 -5.08 -23.48
C LEU A 70 17.09 -5.64 -23.06
N VAL A 71 17.98 -4.80 -22.54
CA VAL A 71 19.35 -5.20 -22.12
C VAL A 71 19.55 -5.21 -20.61
N ALA A 72 18.50 -5.05 -19.84
CA ALA A 72 18.56 -5.14 -18.39
C ALA A 72 18.97 -6.55 -17.94
N ASN A 73 19.83 -6.64 -16.94
CA ASN A 73 20.16 -7.93 -16.31
C ASN A 73 19.18 -8.26 -15.17
N LEU A 74 18.70 -7.20 -14.49
CA LEU A 74 17.83 -7.34 -13.35
C LEU A 74 16.88 -6.15 -13.26
N TYR A 75 15.62 -6.42 -13.01
CA TYR A 75 14.65 -5.45 -12.52
C TYR A 75 14.59 -5.50 -10.99
N ILE A 76 14.44 -4.34 -10.36
CA ILE A 76 14.21 -4.24 -8.91
C ILE A 76 13.02 -3.32 -8.75
N ALA A 77 11.87 -3.85 -8.34
CA ALA A 77 10.62 -3.12 -8.41
C ALA A 77 9.63 -3.56 -7.34
N SER A 78 8.77 -2.65 -6.96
CA SER A 78 7.62 -2.95 -6.08
C SER A 78 6.40 -3.47 -6.85
N ASP A 79 6.51 -3.64 -8.18
CA ASP A 79 5.40 -4.12 -9.02
C ASP A 79 5.86 -5.08 -10.13
N SER A 80 4.92 -5.67 -10.84
CA SER A 80 5.22 -6.67 -11.87
C SER A 80 5.86 -6.06 -13.12
N LYS A 81 6.62 -6.88 -13.87
CA LYS A 81 7.22 -6.49 -15.16
C LYS A 81 6.20 -5.96 -16.19
N LYS A 82 4.93 -6.31 -16.06
CA LYS A 82 3.85 -5.82 -16.94
C LYS A 82 3.62 -4.31 -16.79
N HIS A 83 4.07 -3.69 -15.72
CA HIS A 83 3.98 -2.24 -15.51
C HIS A 83 5.06 -1.44 -16.24
N LEU A 84 6.07 -2.11 -16.82
CA LEU A 84 7.13 -1.47 -17.61
C LEU A 84 6.70 -1.00 -18.99
N TYR A 85 5.48 -1.32 -19.45
CA TYR A 85 5.03 -0.96 -20.82
C TYR A 85 3.52 -0.83 -20.89
N THR A 86 3.03 -0.12 -21.93
CA THR A 86 1.60 0.09 -22.15
C THR A 86 0.93 -1.04 -22.95
N TRP A 87 1.67 -1.83 -23.72
CA TRP A 87 1.15 -2.89 -24.63
C TRP A 87 0.81 -4.18 -23.87
N ARG A 88 -0.18 -4.13 -23.00
CA ARG A 88 -0.51 -5.27 -22.13
C ARG A 88 -1.48 -6.27 -22.75
N ALA A 89 -2.28 -5.78 -23.71
CA ALA A 89 -3.39 -6.58 -24.27
C ALA A 89 -2.93 -7.74 -25.14
N LYS A 90 -1.79 -7.59 -25.85
CA LYS A 90 -1.24 -8.65 -26.71
C LYS A 90 0.26 -8.80 -26.49
N PRO A 91 0.76 -10.05 -26.29
CA PRO A 91 2.18 -10.32 -26.28
C PRO A 91 2.85 -9.88 -27.58
N ASN A 92 4.02 -9.27 -27.47
CA ASN A 92 4.86 -8.88 -28.61
C ASN A 92 6.34 -9.22 -28.31
N VAL A 93 7.20 -9.02 -29.30
CA VAL A 93 8.63 -9.39 -29.17
C VAL A 93 9.29 -8.71 -27.97
N ILE A 94 8.95 -7.42 -27.73
CA ILE A 94 9.52 -6.63 -26.63
C ILE A 94 9.03 -7.17 -25.28
N SER A 95 7.72 -7.35 -25.09
CA SER A 95 7.15 -7.86 -23.84
C SER A 95 7.62 -9.29 -23.55
N ASN A 96 7.74 -10.14 -24.58
CA ASN A 96 8.28 -11.50 -24.45
C ASN A 96 9.78 -11.49 -24.04
N ARG A 97 10.54 -10.51 -24.50
CA ARG A 97 11.94 -10.36 -24.08
C ARG A 97 12.03 -9.88 -22.63
N ILE A 98 11.27 -8.84 -22.28
CA ILE A 98 11.22 -8.29 -20.91
C ILE A 98 10.79 -9.37 -19.90
N SER A 99 9.82 -10.21 -20.26
CA SER A 99 9.31 -11.26 -19.36
C SER A 99 10.38 -12.27 -18.93
N LYS A 100 11.43 -12.47 -19.75
CA LYS A 100 12.51 -13.42 -19.49
C LYS A 100 13.61 -12.89 -18.55
N HIS A 101 13.64 -11.59 -18.29
CA HIS A 101 14.63 -11.02 -17.38
C HIS A 101 14.29 -11.30 -15.92
N ASN A 102 15.33 -11.40 -15.10
CA ASN A 102 15.17 -11.55 -13.65
C ASN A 102 14.54 -10.30 -13.01
N ILE A 103 13.80 -10.53 -11.96
CA ILE A 103 13.22 -9.48 -11.13
C ILE A 103 13.37 -9.80 -9.65
N LEU A 104 13.91 -8.85 -8.90
CA LEU A 104 13.79 -8.79 -7.45
C LEU A 104 12.53 -7.98 -7.13
N PHE A 105 11.53 -8.64 -6.62
CA PHE A 105 10.26 -8.01 -6.27
C PHE A 105 10.31 -7.52 -4.84
N LEU A 106 10.31 -6.20 -4.67
CA LEU A 106 10.38 -5.53 -3.37
C LEU A 106 9.02 -5.44 -2.68
N GLN A 107 7.96 -5.86 -3.36
CA GLN A 107 6.56 -5.70 -2.93
C GLN A 107 6.14 -4.24 -2.72
N HIS A 108 4.85 -4.00 -2.50
CA HIS A 108 4.28 -2.72 -2.05
C HIS A 108 3.45 -2.86 -0.78
N GLY A 109 3.39 -4.06 -0.18
CA GLY A 109 2.71 -4.32 1.08
C GLY A 109 2.89 -5.78 1.49
N VAL A 110 2.88 -6.06 2.77
CA VAL A 110 3.02 -7.41 3.32
C VAL A 110 1.91 -8.32 2.78
N THR A 111 2.31 -9.49 2.31
CA THR A 111 1.42 -10.50 1.73
C THR A 111 0.85 -11.39 2.83
N ALA A 112 -0.27 -11.00 3.42
CA ALA A 112 -0.97 -11.78 4.44
C ALA A 112 -2.50 -11.73 4.28
N LEU A 113 -3.09 -10.53 4.21
CA LEU A 113 -4.53 -10.29 4.27
C LEU A 113 -5.29 -10.55 2.95
N LYS A 114 -4.58 -10.85 1.87
CA LYS A 114 -5.17 -11.12 0.54
C LYS A 114 -4.40 -12.20 -0.20
N ARG A 115 -5.11 -13.16 -0.78
CA ARG A 115 -4.49 -14.18 -1.62
C ARG A 115 -4.12 -13.61 -2.99
N VAL A 116 -2.82 -13.55 -3.27
CA VAL A 116 -2.26 -13.03 -4.52
C VAL A 116 -1.33 -14.02 -5.24
N HIS A 117 -1.20 -15.25 -4.75
CA HIS A 117 -0.43 -16.30 -5.41
C HIS A 117 -0.90 -16.62 -6.84
N PRO A 118 -2.20 -16.45 -7.25
CA PRO A 118 -2.58 -16.64 -8.65
C PRO A 118 -1.93 -15.62 -9.60
N ILE A 119 -1.45 -14.50 -9.05
CA ILE A 119 -0.73 -13.47 -9.81
C ILE A 119 0.77 -13.66 -9.68
N PHE A 120 1.30 -13.66 -8.46
CA PHE A 120 2.74 -13.56 -8.19
C PHE A 120 3.42 -14.90 -7.85
N GLY A 121 2.67 -15.98 -7.65
CA GLY A 121 3.24 -17.32 -7.44
C GLY A 121 4.00 -17.83 -8.65
N MET A 122 4.85 -18.84 -8.46
CA MET A 122 5.65 -19.46 -9.53
C MET A 122 4.81 -19.97 -10.71
N LYS A 123 3.56 -20.38 -10.44
CA LYS A 123 2.58 -20.79 -11.45
C LYS A 123 1.56 -19.68 -11.77
N GLY A 124 1.75 -18.49 -11.26
CA GLY A 124 0.87 -17.36 -11.44
C GLY A 124 1.05 -16.64 -12.78
N SER A 125 0.22 -15.62 -13.01
CA SER A 125 0.24 -14.86 -14.27
C SER A 125 1.42 -13.89 -14.41
N SER A 126 2.16 -13.62 -13.33
CA SER A 126 3.32 -12.72 -13.28
C SER A 126 4.34 -13.21 -12.23
N PRO A 127 4.98 -14.37 -12.43
CA PRO A 127 5.95 -14.90 -11.48
C PRO A 127 7.17 -13.99 -11.38
N MET A 128 7.77 -13.95 -10.19
CA MET A 128 8.99 -13.21 -9.87
C MET A 128 10.19 -14.15 -9.85
N THR A 129 11.41 -13.63 -9.98
CA THR A 129 12.61 -14.45 -9.78
C THR A 129 12.93 -14.56 -8.30
N HIS A 130 12.95 -13.41 -7.61
CA HIS A 130 13.11 -13.36 -6.17
C HIS A 130 12.00 -12.49 -5.58
N PHE A 131 11.48 -12.92 -4.44
CA PHE A 131 10.35 -12.30 -3.76
C PHE A 131 10.78 -11.88 -2.35
N THR A 132 11.08 -10.60 -2.10
CA THR A 132 11.48 -10.17 -0.75
C THR A 132 10.34 -10.30 0.24
N THR A 133 10.64 -10.67 1.47
CA THR A 133 9.68 -10.79 2.56
C THR A 133 10.10 -9.94 3.75
N THR A 134 9.17 -9.62 4.63
CA THR A 134 9.40 -8.74 5.78
C THR A 134 9.63 -9.50 7.08
N SER A 135 9.19 -10.75 7.14
CA SER A 135 9.22 -11.57 8.35
C SER A 135 9.28 -13.06 8.03
N ARG A 136 9.60 -13.87 9.04
CA ARG A 136 9.53 -15.34 8.94
C ARG A 136 8.10 -15.84 8.65
N PHE A 137 7.11 -15.12 9.15
CA PHE A 137 5.70 -15.43 8.90
C PHE A 137 5.37 -15.24 7.40
N GLU A 138 5.69 -14.10 6.83
CA GLU A 138 5.47 -13.85 5.40
C GLU A 138 6.30 -14.78 4.52
N HIS A 139 7.58 -15.02 4.88
CA HIS A 139 8.43 -15.97 4.18
C HIS A 139 7.77 -17.36 4.07
N LYS A 140 7.22 -17.87 5.18
CA LYS A 140 6.48 -19.14 5.20
C LYS A 140 5.31 -19.12 4.22
N ILE A 141 4.52 -18.04 4.18
CA ILE A 141 3.42 -17.89 3.21
C ILE A 141 3.96 -17.99 1.77
N ILE A 142 5.04 -17.28 1.47
CA ILE A 142 5.62 -17.26 0.11
C ILE A 142 6.15 -18.62 -0.30
N VAL A 143 6.84 -19.32 0.56
CA VAL A 143 7.35 -20.67 0.26
C VAL A 143 6.20 -21.67 0.11
N GLU A 144 5.28 -21.74 1.07
CA GLU A 144 4.23 -22.76 1.10
C GLU A 144 3.12 -22.53 0.07
N ASN A 145 2.72 -21.28 -0.19
CA ASN A 145 1.55 -20.98 -1.04
C ASN A 145 1.92 -20.51 -2.44
N PHE A 146 3.09 -19.88 -2.61
CA PHE A 146 3.50 -19.33 -3.91
C PHE A 146 4.43 -20.27 -4.69
N GLY A 147 5.02 -21.26 -4.00
CA GLY A 147 5.89 -22.26 -4.59
C GLY A 147 7.30 -21.76 -4.90
N TYR A 148 7.77 -20.73 -4.21
CA TYR A 148 9.17 -20.29 -4.24
C TYR A 148 10.02 -21.21 -3.38
N GLU A 149 11.29 -21.37 -3.75
CA GLU A 149 12.28 -22.00 -2.88
C GLU A 149 12.69 -21.04 -1.75
N ASP A 150 13.19 -21.59 -0.66
CA ASP A 150 13.62 -20.84 0.53
C ASP A 150 14.59 -19.70 0.18
N GLY A 151 15.58 -19.98 -0.68
CA GLY A 151 16.56 -19.00 -1.14
C GLY A 151 16.02 -17.91 -2.07
N ASP A 152 14.84 -18.10 -2.67
CA ASP A 152 14.21 -17.14 -3.58
C ASP A 152 13.27 -16.16 -2.85
N ALA A 153 13.05 -16.37 -1.55
CA ALA A 153 12.19 -15.53 -0.71
C ALA A 153 12.94 -14.90 0.49
N PRO A 154 14.03 -14.12 0.26
CA PRO A 154 14.85 -13.57 1.34
C PRO A 154 14.07 -12.63 2.26
N ILE A 155 14.34 -12.71 3.57
CA ILE A 155 13.77 -11.83 4.59
C ILE A 155 14.63 -10.56 4.67
N LEU A 156 14.15 -9.45 4.08
CA LEU A 156 14.92 -8.20 3.98
C LEU A 156 14.18 -6.98 4.55
N GLY A 157 12.88 -7.09 4.81
CA GLY A 157 12.05 -5.93 5.15
C GLY A 157 11.73 -5.05 3.93
N PHE A 158 11.06 -3.93 4.17
CA PHE A 158 10.75 -2.94 3.14
C PHE A 158 11.73 -1.78 3.17
N THR A 159 12.23 -1.35 2.02
CA THR A 159 13.16 -0.23 1.92
C THR A 159 12.52 1.11 2.32
N ARG A 160 11.20 1.24 2.24
CA ARG A 160 10.49 2.44 2.74
C ARG A 160 10.45 2.49 4.27
N TRP A 161 10.60 1.37 4.96
CA TRP A 161 10.63 1.34 6.42
C TRP A 161 11.89 1.99 7.01
N ASP A 162 13.00 2.05 6.24
CA ASP A 162 14.21 2.76 6.65
C ASP A 162 14.00 4.27 6.89
N VAL A 163 12.92 4.83 6.35
CA VAL A 163 12.55 6.26 6.49
C VAL A 163 11.17 6.46 7.13
N LEU A 164 10.55 5.37 7.58
CA LEU A 164 9.25 5.39 8.24
C LEU A 164 9.49 5.55 9.75
N GLU A 165 9.52 6.80 10.21
CA GLU A 165 9.71 7.17 11.59
C GLU A 165 8.44 7.77 12.17
N ASP A 166 8.13 7.48 13.44
CA ASP A 166 7.02 8.12 14.12
C ASP A 166 7.31 9.61 14.33
N THR A 167 6.46 10.46 13.74
CA THR A 167 6.49 11.91 13.89
C THR A 167 5.20 12.44 14.51
N SER A 168 4.38 11.55 15.11
CA SER A 168 3.17 11.96 15.82
C SER A 168 3.53 12.87 17.01
N LYS A 169 2.61 13.76 17.34
CA LYS A 169 2.78 14.69 18.44
C LYS A 169 1.63 14.53 19.43
N PRO A 170 1.89 14.53 20.73
CA PRO A 170 0.85 14.40 21.75
C PRO A 170 -0.27 15.44 21.65
N GLU A 171 0.07 16.64 21.15
CA GLU A 171 -0.86 17.74 20.92
C GLU A 171 -1.64 17.66 19.60
N GLU A 172 -1.20 16.82 18.64
CA GLU A 172 -1.86 16.63 17.34
C GLU A 172 -2.35 15.19 17.21
N LYS A 173 -3.44 14.85 17.87
CA LYS A 173 -3.98 13.49 17.87
C LYS A 173 -4.74 13.23 16.58
N ILE A 174 -4.22 12.32 15.74
CA ILE A 174 -4.79 12.01 14.44
C ILE A 174 -5.13 10.53 14.36
N ILE A 175 -6.38 10.22 14.05
CA ILE A 175 -6.82 8.87 13.66
C ILE A 175 -6.88 8.82 12.13
N LEU A 176 -6.14 7.90 11.52
CA LEU A 176 -6.23 7.63 10.09
C LEU A 176 -7.24 6.52 9.84
N ALA A 177 -8.33 6.81 9.13
CA ALA A 177 -9.26 5.80 8.64
C ALA A 177 -9.00 5.56 7.15
N MET A 178 -8.47 4.37 6.82
CA MET A 178 -8.09 4.01 5.45
C MET A 178 -8.70 2.68 5.03
N PRO A 179 -9.91 2.70 4.45
CA PRO A 179 -10.57 1.49 3.98
C PRO A 179 -9.98 0.98 2.66
N THR A 180 -9.97 -0.34 2.50
CA THR A 180 -9.62 -1.00 1.25
C THR A 180 -10.76 -0.88 0.25
N TRP A 181 -10.43 -0.68 -1.02
CA TRP A 181 -11.42 -0.75 -2.09
C TRP A 181 -11.99 -2.16 -2.26
N ARG A 182 -13.21 -2.25 -2.77
CA ARG A 182 -13.88 -3.53 -3.05
C ARG A 182 -13.92 -3.76 -4.57
N SER A 183 -13.36 -4.88 -5.02
CA SER A 183 -13.31 -5.20 -6.47
C SER A 183 -14.69 -5.31 -7.11
N TRP A 184 -15.69 -5.72 -6.35
CA TRP A 184 -17.09 -5.83 -6.82
C TRP A 184 -17.84 -4.50 -6.87
N LEU A 185 -17.24 -3.42 -6.39
CA LEU A 185 -17.76 -2.05 -6.46
C LEU A 185 -17.01 -1.18 -7.49
N GLU A 186 -16.02 -1.75 -8.18
CA GLU A 186 -15.26 -1.05 -9.21
C GLU A 186 -16.19 -0.77 -10.41
N GLU A 187 -16.11 0.44 -10.96
CA GLU A 187 -16.91 0.88 -12.14
C GLU A 187 -18.44 0.87 -11.93
N LYS A 188 -18.92 0.89 -10.68
CA LYS A 188 -20.34 1.02 -10.37
C LYS A 188 -20.82 2.46 -10.54
N SER A 189 -22.14 2.65 -10.78
CA SER A 189 -22.73 3.98 -10.71
C SER A 189 -22.72 4.52 -9.27
N ALA A 190 -22.88 5.84 -9.10
CA ALA A 190 -22.96 6.45 -7.78
C ALA A 190 -24.14 5.89 -6.96
N GLU A 191 -25.28 5.59 -7.61
CA GLU A 191 -26.45 4.99 -6.98
C GLU A 191 -26.15 3.57 -6.49
N GLU A 192 -25.52 2.73 -7.31
CA GLU A 192 -25.12 1.38 -6.93
C GLU A 192 -24.07 1.40 -5.79
N PHE A 193 -23.11 2.33 -5.85
CA PHE A 193 -22.12 2.51 -4.80
C PHE A 193 -22.78 2.89 -3.47
N LYS A 194 -23.70 3.88 -3.48
CA LYS A 194 -24.47 4.30 -2.28
C LYS A 194 -25.39 3.20 -1.73
N ALA A 195 -25.85 2.31 -2.57
CA ALA A 195 -26.66 1.17 -2.14
C ALA A 195 -25.83 0.07 -1.47
N SER A 196 -24.50 0.07 -1.60
CA SER A 196 -23.59 -0.96 -1.06
C SER A 196 -23.48 -0.91 0.46
N ASP A 197 -23.15 -2.06 1.06
CA ASP A 197 -22.86 -2.14 2.50
C ASP A 197 -21.57 -1.38 2.83
N TYR A 198 -20.61 -1.33 1.91
CA TYR A 198 -19.38 -0.52 2.07
C TYR A 198 -19.72 0.95 2.36
N TYR A 199 -20.48 1.59 1.46
CA TYR A 199 -20.87 2.99 1.64
C TYR A 199 -21.69 3.19 2.91
N LYS A 200 -22.71 2.36 3.12
CA LYS A 200 -23.64 2.50 4.25
C LYS A 200 -22.92 2.39 5.61
N ASN A 201 -21.98 1.43 5.75
CA ASN A 201 -21.27 1.24 7.02
C ASN A 201 -20.28 2.38 7.29
N TYR A 202 -19.52 2.83 6.30
CA TYR A 202 -18.65 3.99 6.48
C TYR A 202 -19.46 5.28 6.69
N MET A 203 -20.61 5.47 6.05
CA MET A 203 -21.49 6.61 6.30
C MET A 203 -22.05 6.61 7.73
N LYS A 204 -22.47 5.44 8.27
CA LYS A 204 -22.89 5.34 9.68
C LYS A 204 -21.77 5.78 10.62
N LEU A 205 -20.52 5.36 10.36
CA LEU A 205 -19.36 5.77 11.15
C LEU A 205 -19.13 7.29 11.05
N LEU A 206 -19.00 7.81 9.83
CA LEU A 206 -18.65 9.21 9.57
C LEU A 206 -19.75 10.22 9.97
N GLN A 207 -21.01 9.79 9.98
CA GLN A 207 -22.16 10.61 10.40
C GLN A 207 -22.55 10.40 11.88
N SER A 208 -21.84 9.54 12.61
CA SER A 208 -22.16 9.28 14.02
C SER A 208 -21.97 10.52 14.90
N GLN A 209 -23.06 10.96 15.53
CA GLN A 209 -23.00 12.06 16.49
C GLN A 209 -22.19 11.69 17.74
N LYS A 210 -22.19 10.39 18.11
CA LYS A 210 -21.36 9.88 19.20
C LYS A 210 -19.88 10.05 18.86
N LEU A 211 -19.45 9.62 17.66
CA LEU A 211 -18.07 9.78 17.22
C LEU A 211 -17.67 11.27 17.15
N ALA A 212 -18.48 12.09 16.51
CA ALA A 212 -18.21 13.54 16.39
C ALA A 212 -18.01 14.20 17.76
N ARG A 213 -18.84 13.85 18.76
CA ARG A 213 -18.70 14.34 20.11
C ARG A 213 -17.41 13.88 20.78
N ILE A 214 -17.09 12.57 20.71
CA ILE A 214 -15.85 12.00 21.28
C ILE A 214 -14.62 12.70 20.71
N LEU A 215 -14.55 12.83 19.39
CA LEU A 215 -13.42 13.49 18.71
C LEU A 215 -13.26 14.94 19.18
N LYS A 216 -14.36 15.70 19.26
CA LYS A 216 -14.36 17.10 19.69
C LYS A 216 -13.95 17.27 21.13
N GLU A 217 -14.51 16.48 22.04
CA GLU A 217 -14.24 16.55 23.49
C GLU A 217 -12.78 16.22 23.83
N ASN A 218 -12.09 15.43 23.02
CA ASN A 218 -10.72 15.00 23.23
C ASN A 218 -9.68 15.69 22.32
N ASP A 219 -10.11 16.65 21.49
CA ASP A 219 -9.28 17.34 20.51
C ASP A 219 -8.55 16.34 19.57
N VAL A 220 -9.32 15.40 19.02
CA VAL A 220 -8.82 14.36 18.10
C VAL A 220 -9.37 14.64 16.72
N LYS A 221 -8.52 14.55 15.70
CA LYS A 221 -8.88 14.63 14.29
C LYS A 221 -8.98 13.23 13.68
N LEU A 222 -10.02 12.94 12.93
CA LEU A 222 -10.14 11.75 12.11
C LEU A 222 -9.96 12.12 10.64
N ILE A 223 -8.96 11.54 10.00
CA ILE A 223 -8.72 11.66 8.57
C ILE A 223 -9.26 10.41 7.87
N PHE A 224 -10.26 10.58 7.01
CA PHE A 224 -10.76 9.54 6.15
C PHE A 224 -10.09 9.62 4.78
N TYR A 225 -9.24 8.64 4.50
CA TYR A 225 -8.43 8.58 3.28
C TYR A 225 -8.93 7.45 2.38
N ILE A 226 -9.70 7.80 1.37
CA ILE A 226 -10.31 6.82 0.48
C ILE A 226 -9.29 6.28 -0.54
N HIS A 227 -9.41 4.99 -0.86
CA HIS A 227 -8.53 4.34 -1.84
C HIS A 227 -8.64 5.01 -3.24
N PRO A 228 -7.53 5.16 -4.01
CA PRO A 228 -7.51 5.81 -5.33
C PRO A 228 -8.57 5.35 -6.32
N LYS A 229 -8.92 4.06 -6.29
CA LYS A 229 -9.96 3.49 -7.15
C LYS A 229 -11.37 4.00 -6.85
N PHE A 230 -11.57 4.57 -5.67
CA PHE A 230 -12.84 5.13 -5.22
C PHE A 230 -12.80 6.67 -5.12
N LYS A 231 -11.77 7.31 -5.68
CA LYS A 231 -11.60 8.77 -5.63
C LYS A 231 -12.83 9.53 -6.15
N ASP A 232 -13.48 8.99 -7.18
CA ASP A 232 -14.65 9.62 -7.82
C ASP A 232 -15.92 9.54 -6.94
N TYR A 233 -15.93 8.67 -5.92
CA TYR A 233 -17.01 8.57 -4.94
C TYR A 233 -16.76 9.37 -3.65
N LEU A 234 -15.62 10.06 -3.53
CA LEU A 234 -15.31 10.80 -2.30
C LEU A 234 -16.35 11.89 -2.01
N SER A 235 -16.87 12.55 -3.06
CA SER A 235 -17.91 13.58 -2.95
C SER A 235 -19.27 13.05 -2.48
N GLU A 236 -19.47 11.73 -2.50
CA GLU A 236 -20.70 11.12 -2.00
C GLU A 236 -20.71 10.97 -0.48
N PHE A 237 -19.51 11.03 0.14
CA PHE A 237 -19.40 10.94 1.60
C PHE A 237 -19.68 12.28 2.26
N ASN A 238 -20.43 12.24 3.37
CA ASN A 238 -20.70 13.38 4.22
C ASN A 238 -20.27 13.06 5.66
N VAL A 239 -19.80 14.05 6.38
CA VAL A 239 -19.29 13.90 7.74
C VAL A 239 -20.11 14.70 8.75
N SER A 240 -20.10 14.28 10.01
CA SER A 240 -20.67 15.00 11.12
C SER A 240 -19.57 15.62 11.99
N GLY A 241 -19.55 16.93 12.09
CA GLY A 241 -18.58 17.70 12.92
C GLY A 241 -17.29 18.07 12.19
N ASP A 242 -16.59 19.04 12.77
CA ASP A 242 -15.41 19.69 12.17
C ASP A 242 -14.12 18.88 12.37
N ASN A 243 -14.15 17.85 13.21
CA ASN A 243 -12.98 17.01 13.53
C ASN A 243 -12.81 15.83 12.56
N ILE A 244 -13.70 15.66 11.56
CA ILE A 244 -13.60 14.61 10.54
C ILE A 244 -13.28 15.27 9.21
N GLU A 245 -12.17 14.87 8.59
CA GLU A 245 -11.72 15.39 7.31
C GLU A 245 -11.67 14.28 6.26
N LEU A 246 -12.26 14.54 5.09
CA LEU A 246 -12.16 13.68 3.91
C LEU A 246 -10.98 14.16 3.06
N ILE A 247 -9.93 13.35 2.94
CA ILE A 247 -8.75 13.71 2.16
C ILE A 247 -8.75 12.96 0.82
N PRO A 248 -8.72 13.70 -0.32
CA PRO A 248 -8.55 13.11 -1.63
C PRO A 248 -7.17 12.43 -1.77
N PHE A 249 -7.14 11.31 -2.50
CA PHE A 249 -5.88 10.65 -2.83
C PHE A 249 -4.92 11.61 -3.56
N GLY A 250 -3.66 11.63 -3.10
CA GLY A 250 -2.60 12.43 -3.72
C GLY A 250 -2.47 13.85 -3.19
N THR A 251 -3.32 14.30 -2.27
CA THR A 251 -3.20 15.61 -1.60
C THR A 251 -1.98 15.65 -0.69
N GLU A 252 -1.77 14.60 0.09
CA GLU A 252 -0.59 14.39 0.93
C GLU A 252 -0.08 12.96 0.71
N PRO A 253 1.24 12.71 0.69
CA PRO A 253 1.78 11.37 0.62
C PRO A 253 1.31 10.52 1.80
N LEU A 254 0.82 9.30 1.53
CA LEU A 254 0.25 8.41 2.55
C LEU A 254 1.24 8.12 3.69
N ASN A 255 2.52 7.91 3.37
CA ASN A 255 3.55 7.68 4.38
C ASN A 255 3.69 8.86 5.36
N GLU A 256 3.52 10.11 4.91
CA GLU A 256 3.57 11.28 5.79
C GLU A 256 2.34 11.33 6.74
N ILE A 257 1.16 10.92 6.26
CA ILE A 257 -0.03 10.80 7.11
C ILE A 257 0.16 9.67 8.16
N MET A 258 0.68 8.51 7.73
CA MET A 258 0.96 7.39 8.63
C MET A 258 1.98 7.73 9.72
N LYS A 259 3.02 8.51 9.39
CA LYS A 259 4.02 8.99 10.36
C LYS A 259 3.42 9.89 11.43
N LYS A 260 2.43 10.71 11.07
CA LYS A 260 1.77 11.67 11.97
C LYS A 260 0.60 11.08 12.75
N CYS A 261 -0.07 10.03 12.24
CA CYS A 261 -1.25 9.48 12.90
C CYS A 261 -0.88 8.83 14.24
N SER A 262 -1.83 8.83 15.17
CA SER A 262 -1.72 8.16 16.46
C SER A 262 -2.28 6.74 16.42
N MET A 263 -3.19 6.44 15.47
CA MET A 263 -3.86 5.15 15.32
C MET A 263 -4.38 5.00 13.89
N LEU A 264 -4.49 3.76 13.43
CA LEU A 264 -5.12 3.41 12.15
C LEU A 264 -6.44 2.67 12.38
N ILE A 265 -7.46 3.06 11.60
CA ILE A 265 -8.66 2.25 11.37
C ILE A 265 -8.61 1.76 9.92
N THR A 266 -8.61 0.46 9.72
CA THR A 266 -8.62 -0.14 8.38
C THR A 266 -9.50 -1.39 8.36
N ASP A 267 -9.45 -2.14 7.28
CA ASP A 267 -10.21 -3.38 7.14
C ASP A 267 -9.33 -4.54 6.66
N TYR A 268 -8.85 -4.49 5.41
CA TYR A 268 -8.03 -5.54 4.77
C TYR A 268 -6.78 -4.97 4.10
N SER A 269 -6.41 -3.74 4.41
CA SER A 269 -5.28 -3.06 3.78
C SER A 269 -3.95 -3.47 4.41
N SER A 270 -2.98 -3.78 3.55
CA SER A 270 -1.60 -4.04 3.97
C SER A 270 -0.91 -2.84 4.64
N VAL A 271 -1.49 -1.64 4.57
CA VAL A 271 -0.99 -0.45 5.29
C VAL A 271 -0.99 -0.66 6.81
N CYS A 272 -1.79 -1.59 7.32
CA CYS A 272 -1.77 -1.94 8.74
C CYS A 272 -0.39 -2.37 9.24
N TRP A 273 0.40 -3.03 8.39
CA TRP A 273 1.76 -3.46 8.71
C TRP A 273 2.75 -2.30 8.79
N ASP A 274 2.55 -1.25 7.97
CA ASP A 274 3.36 -0.04 8.04
C ASP A 274 3.09 0.72 9.34
N VAL A 275 1.84 0.78 9.77
CA VAL A 275 1.45 1.43 11.03
C VAL A 275 1.86 0.59 12.25
N CYS A 276 1.74 -0.73 12.17
CA CYS A 276 2.27 -1.65 13.19
C CYS A 276 3.79 -1.52 13.34
N TYR A 277 4.53 -1.33 12.22
CA TYR A 277 5.98 -1.07 12.25
C TYR A 277 6.34 0.22 13.01
N LEU A 278 5.40 1.17 13.10
CA LEU A 278 5.54 2.41 13.88
C LEU A 278 5.10 2.25 15.35
N ASP A 279 4.82 1.04 15.83
CA ASP A 279 4.28 0.74 17.16
C ASP A 279 2.98 1.51 17.48
N LYS A 280 2.09 1.65 16.48
CA LYS A 280 0.81 2.36 16.62
C LYS A 280 -0.36 1.38 16.53
N PRO A 281 -1.43 1.58 17.33
CA PRO A 281 -2.58 0.71 17.33
C PRO A 281 -3.29 0.68 15.98
N VAL A 282 -3.83 -0.51 15.65
CA VAL A 282 -4.63 -0.74 14.45
C VAL A 282 -5.96 -1.35 14.84
N LEU A 283 -7.06 -0.73 14.42
CA LEU A 283 -8.41 -1.27 14.55
C LEU A 283 -8.90 -1.77 13.18
N PHE A 284 -9.41 -3.00 13.16
CA PHE A 284 -9.90 -3.63 11.93
C PHE A 284 -11.42 -3.58 11.87
N TYR A 285 -11.98 -2.81 10.94
CA TYR A 285 -13.42 -2.68 10.71
C TYR A 285 -13.86 -3.57 9.55
N GLN A 286 -14.30 -4.80 9.85
CA GLN A 286 -14.54 -5.87 8.87
C GLN A 286 -16.01 -6.30 8.83
N PHE A 287 -16.93 -5.38 8.54
CA PHE A 287 -18.38 -5.60 8.47
C PHE A 287 -18.83 -6.52 7.32
N ASP A 288 -17.99 -6.70 6.30
CA ASP A 288 -18.25 -7.50 5.11
C ASP A 288 -17.29 -8.70 4.95
N TYR A 289 -16.84 -9.24 6.08
CA TYR A 289 -15.81 -10.28 6.17
C TYR A 289 -16.07 -11.48 5.24
N ASP A 290 -17.27 -12.07 5.28
CA ASP A 290 -17.61 -13.26 4.49
C ASP A 290 -17.51 -12.98 2.98
N MET A 291 -18.00 -11.81 2.55
CA MET A 291 -17.91 -11.38 1.15
C MET A 291 -16.48 -11.14 0.71
N TYR A 292 -15.66 -10.54 1.58
CA TYR A 292 -14.24 -10.33 1.31
C TYR A 292 -13.49 -11.67 1.20
N MET A 293 -13.74 -12.60 2.11
CA MET A 293 -13.12 -13.93 2.10
C MET A 293 -13.51 -14.73 0.87
N GLN A 294 -14.77 -14.65 0.44
CA GLN A 294 -15.23 -15.30 -0.79
C GLN A 294 -14.55 -14.71 -2.04
N ALA A 295 -14.39 -13.38 -2.10
CA ALA A 295 -13.84 -12.70 -3.26
C ALA A 295 -12.30 -12.79 -3.35
N HIS A 296 -11.61 -12.73 -2.23
CA HIS A 296 -10.15 -12.57 -2.18
C HIS A 296 -9.44 -13.64 -1.36
N GLY A 297 -10.04 -14.11 -0.27
CA GLY A 297 -9.38 -14.96 0.72
C GLY A 297 -8.20 -14.27 1.43
N SER A 298 -7.66 -14.95 2.43
CA SER A 298 -6.52 -14.51 3.22
C SER A 298 -5.56 -15.68 3.44
N TYR A 299 -4.31 -15.40 3.80
CA TYR A 299 -3.35 -16.38 4.34
C TYR A 299 -3.35 -16.40 5.87
N LEU A 300 -3.86 -15.33 6.48
CA LEU A 300 -4.04 -15.18 7.91
C LEU A 300 -5.47 -15.53 8.29
N ASP A 301 -5.67 -16.18 9.41
CA ASP A 301 -6.98 -16.28 10.06
C ASP A 301 -7.32 -14.92 10.71
N MET A 302 -8.05 -14.09 9.95
CA MET A 302 -8.38 -12.73 10.41
C MET A 302 -9.42 -12.69 11.54
N GLU A 303 -9.95 -13.81 11.98
CA GLU A 303 -10.83 -13.86 13.15
C GLU A 303 -10.06 -14.05 14.46
N HIS A 304 -8.86 -14.68 14.39
CA HIS A 304 -8.11 -15.08 15.59
C HIS A 304 -6.64 -14.64 15.58
N GLU A 305 -6.08 -14.21 14.44
CA GLU A 305 -4.63 -13.95 14.30
C GLU A 305 -4.30 -12.50 13.92
N LEU A 306 -5.29 -11.58 13.92
CA LEU A 306 -5.00 -10.16 13.73
C LEU A 306 -4.26 -9.61 14.97
N PHE A 307 -3.29 -8.77 14.74
CA PHE A 307 -2.50 -8.10 15.79
C PHE A 307 -3.21 -6.89 16.41
N GLY A 308 -4.39 -6.50 15.91
CA GLY A 308 -5.23 -5.42 16.43
C GLY A 308 -6.69 -5.87 16.58
N GLU A 309 -7.48 -5.07 17.25
CA GLU A 309 -8.86 -5.41 17.55
C GLU A 309 -9.75 -5.40 16.30
N ARG A 310 -10.59 -6.40 16.16
CA ARG A 310 -11.53 -6.60 15.06
C ARG A 310 -12.96 -6.20 15.45
N TYR A 311 -13.58 -5.38 14.61
CA TYR A 311 -14.94 -4.90 14.76
C TYR A 311 -15.76 -5.18 13.50
N THR A 312 -17.01 -5.61 13.67
CA THR A 312 -17.97 -5.82 12.58
C THR A 312 -19.12 -4.79 12.63
N GLU A 313 -19.31 -4.14 13.77
CA GLU A 313 -20.36 -3.15 14.02
C GLU A 313 -19.73 -1.78 14.29
N TYR A 314 -20.29 -0.72 13.66
CA TYR A 314 -19.73 0.62 13.80
C TYR A 314 -19.86 1.19 15.22
N GLU A 315 -20.90 0.82 15.96
CA GLU A 315 -21.10 1.25 17.35
C GLU A 315 -19.96 0.73 18.23
N LYS A 316 -19.61 -0.56 18.12
CA LYS A 316 -18.51 -1.17 18.87
C LYS A 316 -17.16 -0.61 18.46
N LEU A 317 -16.97 -0.32 17.17
CA LEU A 317 -15.76 0.37 16.70
C LEU A 317 -15.63 1.75 17.35
N ILE A 318 -16.73 2.50 17.48
CA ILE A 318 -16.70 3.81 18.16
C ILE A 318 -16.35 3.67 19.64
N ASP A 319 -16.85 2.63 20.32
CA ASP A 319 -16.48 2.34 21.71
C ASP A 319 -14.97 2.05 21.82
N GLY A 320 -14.42 1.23 20.92
CA GLY A 320 -12.98 0.97 20.84
C GLY A 320 -12.16 2.24 20.54
N ILE A 321 -12.60 3.08 19.63
CA ILE A 321 -11.95 4.38 19.37
C ILE A 321 -11.90 5.23 20.65
N GLU A 322 -13.00 5.33 21.40
CA GLU A 322 -13.06 6.06 22.65
C GLU A 322 -12.08 5.52 23.70
N GLU A 323 -11.99 4.20 23.84
CA GLU A 323 -11.03 3.56 24.73
C GLU A 323 -9.56 3.90 24.36
N TYR A 324 -9.20 3.82 23.08
CA TYR A 324 -7.84 4.17 22.63
C TYR A 324 -7.51 5.65 22.80
N ILE A 325 -8.48 6.53 22.61
CA ILE A 325 -8.32 7.97 22.91
C ILE A 325 -8.03 8.17 24.42
N HIS A 326 -8.78 7.50 25.29
CA HIS A 326 -8.64 7.65 26.74
C HIS A 326 -7.36 7.03 27.30
N ASN A 327 -6.83 5.97 26.68
CA ASN A 327 -5.55 5.37 27.08
C ASN A 327 -4.32 6.04 26.43
N GLY A 328 -4.52 7.11 25.65
CA GLY A 328 -3.45 7.83 24.97
C GLY A 328 -2.86 7.10 23.77
N PHE A 329 -3.69 6.33 23.05
CA PHE A 329 -3.32 5.53 21.86
C PHE A 329 -2.23 4.49 22.13
N LYS A 330 -2.22 3.91 23.32
CA LYS A 330 -1.32 2.81 23.66
C LYS A 330 -1.97 1.48 23.28
N GLU A 331 -1.15 0.55 22.79
CA GLU A 331 -1.62 -0.83 22.65
C GLU A 331 -2.08 -1.38 23.99
N LYS A 332 -3.12 -2.22 23.97
CA LYS A 332 -3.58 -2.90 25.18
C LYS A 332 -2.60 -4.03 25.47
N GLU A 333 -2.12 -4.12 26.71
CA GLU A 333 -1.38 -5.29 27.17
C GLU A 333 -2.31 -6.52 27.10
N GLU A 334 -1.86 -7.60 26.42
CA GLU A 334 -2.56 -8.88 26.36
C GLU A 334 -2.65 -9.57 27.72
#